data_0ac59f8a9e158de27326323e102a753b
#
_entry.id   0ac59f8a9e158de27326323e102a753b
#
_cell.length_a   1.000
_cell.length_b   1.000
_cell.length_c   1.000
_cell.angle_alpha   90.00
_cell.angle_beta   90.00
_cell.angle_gamma   90.00
#
_symmetry.space_group_name_H-M   'P 1'
#
loop_
_entity.id
_entity.type
_entity.pdbx_description
1 polymer ?
#
loop_
_entity_poly.entity_id
_entity_poly.type
_entity_poly.pdbx_seq_one_letter_code
_entity_poly.pdbx_strand_id
1 'polypeptide(L)'
;MTHLTYLEAAVVGLIQGVTELFPISSLGHNVLLPALVGGSWATDLNVARPESPYLAYIVGLHVATAIALLIYFWRDWVRIIKGFFASIRHVVQPEDGTSRWQLQTADQRLAWLIIVATIPVGLVGLKFEHEFRVLFGKPIRAAIFLVINGLILLAGELFRRKASVQADQQIAHERELVAVGGERPTGTAKHAAGHQAERAAEYSLAIESDRRLSAQGYLSAVLIGTAQILALLAGISRDGVAMVAGMFRGLSREDAARFAFLLATPVILAAGVLKVPDLMGPLGNGIRGQVLVGSVLSGVGAYLSVRFLVKYFRTRTLTPFAIYCIVVGLGSVIYLGFVK
;
A
#
# COMPACT_ATOMS: atom_id res chain seq x y z
N MET A 1 -3.22 -5.35 -34.48
CA MET A 1 -2.53 -4.42 -33.54
C MET A 1 -3.52 -4.10 -32.45
N THR A 2 -3.18 -4.33 -31.19
CA THR A 2 -4.01 -3.96 -30.04
C THR A 2 -4.01 -2.45 -29.92
N HIS A 3 -5.17 -1.80 -30.06
CA HIS A 3 -5.29 -0.35 -30.01
C HIS A 3 -5.82 0.07 -28.64
N LEU A 4 -4.92 0.48 -27.73
CA LEU A 4 -5.35 1.14 -26.50
C LEU A 4 -5.98 2.50 -26.86
N THR A 5 -7.27 2.66 -26.61
CA THR A 5 -7.97 3.93 -26.84
C THR A 5 -7.72 4.91 -25.67
N TYR A 6 -7.94 6.21 -25.91
CA TYR A 6 -7.84 7.21 -24.83
C TYR A 6 -8.91 7.01 -23.75
N LEU A 7 -10.10 6.48 -24.08
CA LEU A 7 -11.13 6.16 -23.12
C LEU A 7 -10.69 5.02 -22.19
N GLU A 8 -10.16 3.93 -22.77
CA GLU A 8 -9.62 2.80 -21.99
C GLU A 8 -8.49 3.26 -21.09
N ALA A 9 -7.57 4.07 -21.62
CA ALA A 9 -6.48 4.63 -20.85
C ALA A 9 -6.98 5.51 -19.70
N ALA A 10 -7.96 6.37 -19.93
CA ALA A 10 -8.50 7.22 -18.88
C ALA A 10 -9.20 6.42 -17.77
N VAL A 11 -10.05 5.46 -18.13
CA VAL A 11 -10.79 4.63 -17.17
C VAL A 11 -9.84 3.75 -16.37
N VAL A 12 -8.93 3.03 -17.04
CA VAL A 12 -7.95 2.17 -16.36
C VAL A 12 -7.00 2.99 -15.50
N GLY A 13 -6.55 4.17 -15.97
CA GLY A 13 -5.70 5.07 -15.21
C GLY A 13 -6.36 5.53 -13.91
N LEU A 14 -7.63 5.93 -13.96
CA LEU A 14 -8.39 6.35 -12.79
C LEU A 14 -8.60 5.18 -11.81
N ILE A 15 -9.00 4.01 -12.33
CA ILE A 15 -9.17 2.79 -11.52
C ILE A 15 -7.85 2.41 -10.85
N GLN A 16 -6.74 2.40 -11.59
CA GLN A 16 -5.42 2.11 -11.03
C GLN A 16 -5.08 3.06 -9.88
N GLY A 17 -5.23 4.38 -10.09
CA GLY A 17 -4.90 5.38 -9.06
C GLY A 17 -5.72 5.22 -7.78
N VAL A 18 -6.99 4.84 -7.90
CA VAL A 18 -7.83 4.55 -6.73
C VAL A 18 -7.47 3.21 -6.11
N THR A 19 -7.49 2.14 -6.89
CA THR A 19 -7.40 0.77 -6.36
C THR A 19 -5.99 0.36 -5.91
N GLU A 20 -4.94 1.10 -6.33
CA GLU A 20 -3.56 0.80 -5.93
C GLU A 20 -3.35 0.96 -4.42
N LEU A 21 -3.90 2.02 -3.83
CA LEU A 21 -3.71 2.33 -2.42
C LEU A 21 -4.86 1.82 -1.53
N PHE A 22 -6.05 1.68 -2.11
CA PHE A 22 -7.13 1.00 -1.42
C PHE A 22 -6.80 -0.48 -1.25
N PRO A 23 -7.11 -1.10 -0.11
CA PRO A 23 -6.75 -2.50 0.15
C PRO A 23 -7.63 -3.49 -0.65
N ILE A 24 -7.84 -3.23 -1.96
CA ILE A 24 -8.78 -3.96 -2.84
C ILE A 24 -8.14 -4.54 -4.12
N SER A 25 -6.81 -4.44 -4.27
CA SER A 25 -6.02 -4.98 -5.39
C SER A 25 -6.22 -4.30 -6.75
N SER A 26 -5.32 -3.41 -7.11
CA SER A 26 -5.30 -2.76 -8.44
C SER A 26 -5.09 -3.77 -9.58
N LEU A 27 -4.15 -4.70 -9.41
CA LEU A 27 -3.89 -5.72 -10.43
C LEU A 27 -5.12 -6.62 -10.66
N GLY A 28 -5.84 -6.97 -9.58
CA GLY A 28 -7.11 -7.70 -9.69
C GLY A 28 -8.13 -6.95 -10.54
N HIS A 29 -8.31 -5.65 -10.32
CA HIS A 29 -9.24 -4.83 -11.10
C HIS A 29 -8.79 -4.67 -12.55
N ASN A 30 -7.50 -4.52 -12.81
CA ASN A 30 -6.95 -4.44 -14.16
C ASN A 30 -7.08 -5.75 -14.97
N VAL A 31 -7.22 -6.89 -14.29
CA VAL A 31 -7.54 -8.18 -14.92
C VAL A 31 -9.06 -8.37 -15.08
N LEU A 32 -9.84 -8.01 -14.05
CA LEU A 32 -11.28 -8.25 -14.02
C LEU A 32 -12.07 -7.30 -14.91
N LEU A 33 -11.74 -6.01 -14.90
CA LEU A 33 -12.48 -5.01 -15.67
C LEU A 33 -12.57 -5.35 -17.15
N PRO A 34 -11.47 -5.62 -17.88
CA PRO A 34 -11.53 -5.99 -19.28
C PRO A 34 -12.34 -7.28 -19.51
N ALA A 35 -12.20 -8.25 -18.62
CA ALA A 35 -12.92 -9.52 -18.72
C ALA A 35 -14.43 -9.35 -18.53
N LEU A 36 -14.86 -8.48 -17.62
CA LEU A 36 -16.28 -8.21 -17.36
C LEU A 36 -16.93 -7.38 -18.46
N VAL A 37 -16.25 -6.35 -18.97
CA VAL A 37 -16.73 -5.52 -20.08
C VAL A 37 -16.81 -6.35 -21.37
N GLY A 38 -15.81 -7.17 -21.66
CA GLY A 38 -15.77 -7.99 -22.89
C GLY A 38 -15.41 -7.19 -24.13
N GLY A 39 -15.72 -7.74 -25.32
CA GLY A 39 -15.47 -7.09 -26.60
C GLY A 39 -13.99 -6.71 -26.81
N SER A 40 -13.73 -5.51 -27.34
CA SER A 40 -12.38 -5.00 -27.56
C SER A 40 -11.58 -4.89 -26.26
N TRP A 41 -12.19 -4.53 -25.14
CA TRP A 41 -11.53 -4.44 -23.83
C TRP A 41 -10.86 -5.75 -23.42
N ALA A 42 -11.52 -6.89 -23.62
CA ALA A 42 -10.97 -8.20 -23.27
C ALA A 42 -9.79 -8.60 -24.16
N THR A 43 -9.74 -8.12 -25.41
CA THR A 43 -8.66 -8.41 -26.36
C THR A 43 -7.48 -7.45 -26.22
N ASP A 44 -7.75 -6.17 -26.05
CA ASP A 44 -6.75 -5.11 -26.06
C ASP A 44 -6.07 -4.93 -24.69
N LEU A 45 -6.82 -5.13 -23.61
CA LEU A 45 -6.38 -4.96 -22.23
C LEU A 45 -6.01 -6.29 -21.56
N ASN A 46 -5.20 -7.12 -22.21
CA ASN A 46 -4.81 -8.44 -21.68
C ASN A 46 -3.39 -8.43 -21.10
N VAL A 47 -3.26 -8.49 -19.77
CA VAL A 47 -1.98 -8.51 -19.06
C VAL A 47 -1.21 -9.82 -19.18
N ALA A 48 -1.88 -10.92 -19.54
CA ALA A 48 -1.26 -12.24 -19.62
C ALA A 48 -0.46 -12.47 -20.93
N ARG A 49 -0.60 -11.58 -21.92
CA ARG A 49 0.15 -11.68 -23.17
C ARG A 49 1.60 -11.22 -22.94
N PRO A 50 2.60 -12.02 -23.32
CA PRO A 50 3.97 -11.55 -23.39
C PRO A 50 4.05 -10.33 -24.32
N GLU A 51 4.86 -9.33 -23.95
CA GLU A 51 5.07 -8.12 -24.75
C GLU A 51 3.78 -7.32 -25.06
N SER A 52 2.83 -7.35 -24.12
CA SER A 52 1.60 -6.57 -24.28
C SER A 52 1.87 -5.07 -24.08
N PRO A 53 1.45 -4.19 -25.02
CA PRO A 53 1.46 -2.74 -24.81
C PRO A 53 0.67 -2.33 -23.57
N TYR A 54 -0.39 -3.08 -23.23
CA TYR A 54 -1.18 -2.87 -22.01
C TYR A 54 -0.38 -3.12 -20.74
N LEU A 55 0.50 -4.12 -20.73
CA LEU A 55 1.38 -4.34 -19.57
C LEU A 55 2.34 -3.17 -19.36
N ALA A 56 2.98 -2.70 -20.45
CA ALA A 56 3.84 -1.53 -20.42
C ALA A 56 3.06 -0.28 -19.94
N TYR A 57 1.83 -0.12 -20.40
CA TYR A 57 0.92 0.94 -19.95
C TYR A 57 0.67 0.88 -18.43
N ILE A 58 0.29 -0.30 -17.87
CA ILE A 58 0.07 -0.48 -16.43
C ILE A 58 1.30 -0.12 -15.61
N VAL A 59 2.50 -0.44 -16.08
CA VAL A 59 3.75 -0.06 -15.41
C VAL A 59 3.89 1.47 -15.33
N GLY A 60 3.55 2.19 -16.40
CA GLY A 60 3.52 3.65 -16.38
C GLY A 60 2.58 4.19 -15.29
N LEU A 61 1.41 3.57 -15.14
CA LEU A 61 0.45 3.93 -14.11
C LEU A 61 1.00 3.71 -12.68
N HIS A 62 1.71 2.60 -12.46
CA HIS A 62 2.34 2.32 -11.16
C HIS A 62 3.41 3.37 -10.83
N VAL A 63 4.24 3.78 -11.80
CA VAL A 63 5.20 4.86 -11.59
C VAL A 63 4.51 6.16 -11.19
N ALA A 64 3.41 6.50 -11.84
CA ALA A 64 2.63 7.69 -11.50
C ALA A 64 2.05 7.63 -10.07
N THR A 65 1.57 6.45 -9.63
CA THR A 65 1.12 6.26 -8.24
C THR A 65 2.25 6.36 -7.23
N ALA A 66 3.44 5.83 -7.55
CA ALA A 66 4.62 5.99 -6.69
C ALA A 66 5.07 7.45 -6.56
N ILE A 67 5.04 8.21 -7.66
CA ILE A 67 5.30 9.66 -7.64
C ILE A 67 4.28 10.39 -6.76
N ALA A 68 3.00 10.02 -6.85
CA ALA A 68 1.95 10.59 -5.99
C ALA A 68 2.22 10.33 -4.50
N LEU A 69 2.67 9.11 -4.14
CA LEU A 69 3.09 8.77 -2.77
C LEU A 69 4.31 9.57 -2.33
N LEU A 70 5.32 9.73 -3.21
CA LEU A 70 6.49 10.58 -2.92
C LEU A 70 6.09 12.02 -2.68
N ILE A 71 5.17 12.58 -3.48
CA ILE A 71 4.66 13.94 -3.31
C ILE A 71 3.90 14.06 -2.00
N TYR A 72 3.06 13.09 -1.66
CA TYR A 72 2.29 13.13 -0.41
C TYR A 72 3.19 13.02 0.83
N PHE A 73 4.13 12.05 0.84
CA PHE A 73 5.03 11.77 1.95
C PHE A 73 6.41 12.44 1.78
N TRP A 74 6.56 13.51 0.97
CA TRP A 74 7.85 14.09 0.62
C TRP A 74 8.70 14.49 1.84
N ARG A 75 8.06 15.06 2.87
CA ARG A 75 8.76 15.46 4.11
C ARG A 75 9.26 14.24 4.89
N ASP A 76 8.47 13.18 4.90
CA ASP A 76 8.81 11.93 5.57
C ASP A 76 9.97 11.27 4.84
N TRP A 77 9.91 11.22 3.51
CA TRP A 77 11.00 10.68 2.69
C TRP A 77 12.30 11.46 2.84
N VAL A 78 12.26 12.79 2.91
CA VAL A 78 13.47 13.61 3.18
C VAL A 78 14.06 13.27 4.54
N ARG A 79 13.25 13.09 5.60
CA ARG A 79 13.74 12.68 6.93
C ARG A 79 14.33 11.27 6.92
N ILE A 80 13.61 10.32 6.34
CA ILE A 80 14.01 8.90 6.26
C ILE A 80 15.33 8.77 5.49
N ILE A 81 15.48 9.44 4.34
CA ILE A 81 16.70 9.43 3.53
C ILE A 81 17.87 10.09 4.29
N LYS A 82 17.65 11.24 4.92
CA LYS A 82 18.66 11.86 5.77
C LYS A 82 19.07 10.97 6.93
N GLY A 83 18.11 10.30 7.57
CA GLY A 83 18.34 9.30 8.62
C GLY A 83 19.18 8.13 8.14
N PHE A 84 18.90 7.61 6.96
CA PHE A 84 19.69 6.55 6.34
C PHE A 84 21.16 6.96 6.16
N PHE A 85 21.42 8.09 5.51
CA PHE A 85 22.80 8.56 5.33
C PHE A 85 23.50 8.92 6.65
N ALA A 86 22.77 9.48 7.62
CA ALA A 86 23.30 9.73 8.95
C ALA A 86 23.70 8.43 9.67
N SER A 87 22.93 7.34 9.50
CA SER A 87 23.29 6.04 10.07
C SER A 87 24.57 5.47 9.47
N ILE A 88 24.75 5.59 8.14
CA ILE A 88 25.99 5.16 7.47
C ILE A 88 27.18 5.99 7.95
N ARG A 89 27.02 7.32 8.04
CA ARG A 89 28.07 8.20 8.56
C ARG A 89 28.48 7.82 9.99
N HIS A 90 27.51 7.49 10.85
CA HIS A 90 27.78 7.05 12.23
C HIS A 90 28.56 5.74 12.28
N VAL A 91 28.31 4.78 11.37
CA VAL A 91 29.10 3.55 11.26
C VAL A 91 30.55 3.85 10.88
N VAL A 92 30.79 4.82 9.99
CA VAL A 92 32.13 5.19 9.52
C VAL A 92 32.87 6.04 10.56
N GLN A 93 32.16 6.99 11.17
CA GLN A 93 32.69 7.93 12.16
C GLN A 93 31.79 7.95 13.39
N PRO A 94 31.94 6.96 14.31
CA PRO A 94 31.12 6.93 15.52
C PRO A 94 31.47 8.07 16.45
N GLU A 95 30.47 8.62 17.12
CA GLU A 95 30.68 9.58 18.20
C GLU A 95 31.28 8.87 19.42
N ASP A 96 32.14 9.58 20.16
CA ASP A 96 32.83 9.04 21.33
C ASP A 96 31.84 8.44 22.33
N GLY A 97 32.10 7.19 22.72
CA GLY A 97 31.28 6.46 23.68
C GLY A 97 30.03 5.75 23.11
N THR A 98 29.78 5.82 21.80
CA THR A 98 28.63 5.16 21.16
C THR A 98 29.06 3.92 20.36
N SER A 99 28.18 2.91 20.34
CA SER A 99 28.42 1.74 19.47
C SER A 99 28.19 2.11 18.01
N ARG A 100 29.08 1.73 17.11
CA ARG A 100 28.98 1.94 15.64
C ARG A 100 27.67 1.48 15.04
N TRP A 101 27.06 0.44 15.61
CA TRP A 101 25.84 -0.18 15.11
C TRP A 101 24.57 0.33 15.78
N GLN A 102 24.70 1.29 16.72
CA GLN A 102 23.56 1.84 17.42
C GLN A 102 22.87 2.91 16.56
N LEU A 103 21.63 2.65 16.19
CA LEU A 103 20.78 3.61 15.52
C LEU A 103 20.24 4.60 16.55
N GLN A 104 20.58 5.88 16.39
CA GLN A 104 20.34 6.92 17.39
C GLN A 104 18.95 7.55 17.28
N THR A 105 18.36 7.55 16.07
CA THR A 105 17.08 8.22 15.81
C THR A 105 16.01 7.29 15.23
N ALA A 106 14.74 7.66 15.44
CA ALA A 106 13.60 6.97 14.85
C ALA A 106 13.68 6.93 13.32
N ASP A 107 14.14 8.01 12.68
CA ASP A 107 14.26 8.10 11.22
C ASP A 107 15.34 7.15 10.68
N GLN A 108 16.48 7.02 11.38
CA GLN A 108 17.50 6.03 11.03
C GLN A 108 16.94 4.60 11.07
N ARG A 109 16.23 4.28 12.15
CA ARG A 109 15.67 2.95 12.35
C ARG A 109 14.56 2.65 11.36
N LEU A 110 13.69 3.61 11.09
CA LEU A 110 12.61 3.47 10.11
C LEU A 110 13.15 3.23 8.69
N ALA A 111 14.23 3.91 8.31
CA ALA A 111 14.89 3.68 7.02
C ALA A 111 15.32 2.21 6.85
N TRP A 112 15.99 1.65 7.86
CA TRP A 112 16.42 0.25 7.82
C TRP A 112 15.26 -0.74 7.89
N LEU A 113 14.19 -0.44 8.64
CA LEU A 113 12.99 -1.28 8.67
C LEU A 113 12.32 -1.35 7.29
N ILE A 114 12.23 -0.21 6.57
CA ILE A 114 11.69 -0.17 5.20
C ILE A 114 12.57 -0.99 4.25
N ILE A 115 13.90 -0.82 4.30
CA ILE A 115 14.83 -1.57 3.46
C ILE A 115 14.67 -3.07 3.70
N VAL A 116 14.76 -3.50 4.96
CA VAL A 116 14.70 -4.92 5.33
C VAL A 116 13.33 -5.53 4.98
N ALA A 117 12.24 -4.79 5.16
CA ALA A 117 10.90 -5.23 4.77
C ALA A 117 10.71 -5.33 3.24
N THR A 118 11.46 -4.54 2.45
CA THR A 118 11.37 -4.57 0.98
C THR A 118 12.10 -5.77 0.38
N ILE A 119 13.13 -6.30 1.04
CA ILE A 119 13.98 -7.39 0.51
C ILE A 119 13.17 -8.64 0.14
N PRO A 120 12.30 -9.23 0.98
CA PRO A 120 11.60 -10.46 0.65
C PRO A 120 10.75 -10.35 -0.62
N VAL A 121 9.91 -9.32 -0.71
CA VAL A 121 9.04 -9.11 -1.87
C VAL A 121 9.85 -8.75 -3.12
N GLY A 122 10.94 -7.98 -2.96
CA GLY A 122 11.84 -7.63 -4.05
C GLY A 122 12.51 -8.85 -4.66
N LEU A 123 13.08 -9.73 -3.85
CA LEU A 123 13.74 -10.96 -4.31
C LEU A 123 12.76 -11.91 -5.01
N VAL A 124 11.60 -12.13 -4.41
CA VAL A 124 10.57 -13.02 -4.99
C VAL A 124 9.97 -12.40 -6.24
N GLY A 125 9.69 -11.09 -6.24
CA GLY A 125 9.17 -10.38 -7.41
C GLY A 125 10.14 -10.43 -8.59
N LEU A 126 11.43 -10.16 -8.37
CA LEU A 126 12.44 -10.21 -9.43
C LEU A 126 12.59 -11.61 -10.04
N LYS A 127 12.46 -12.67 -9.22
CA LYS A 127 12.68 -14.04 -9.68
C LYS A 127 11.43 -14.68 -10.30
N PHE A 128 10.25 -14.39 -9.76
CA PHE A 128 9.03 -15.14 -10.06
C PHE A 128 7.85 -14.29 -10.58
N GLU A 129 8.05 -12.98 -10.85
CA GLU A 129 6.96 -12.09 -11.31
C GLU A 129 6.32 -12.61 -12.59
N HIS A 130 7.13 -13.09 -13.53
CA HIS A 130 6.62 -13.60 -14.79
C HIS A 130 5.72 -14.83 -14.60
N GLU A 131 6.17 -15.80 -13.81
CA GLU A 131 5.43 -17.02 -13.51
C GLU A 131 4.12 -16.73 -12.80
N PHE A 132 4.15 -15.85 -11.80
CA PHE A 132 2.94 -15.44 -11.09
C PHE A 132 1.95 -14.73 -12.01
N ARG A 133 2.42 -13.83 -12.86
CA ARG A 133 1.59 -13.11 -13.82
C ARG A 133 0.89 -14.04 -14.82
N VAL A 134 1.63 -14.94 -15.44
CA VAL A 134 1.08 -15.90 -16.42
C VAL A 134 0.15 -16.91 -15.75
N LEU A 135 0.54 -17.43 -14.59
CA LEU A 135 -0.21 -18.45 -13.89
C LEU A 135 -1.50 -17.92 -13.26
N PHE A 136 -1.46 -16.74 -12.67
CA PHE A 136 -2.55 -16.16 -11.87
C PHE A 136 -3.25 -14.95 -12.51
N GLY A 137 -2.79 -14.47 -13.67
CA GLY A 137 -3.41 -13.36 -14.40
C GLY A 137 -4.72 -13.70 -15.12
N LYS A 138 -5.31 -14.90 -14.87
CA LYS A 138 -6.61 -15.30 -15.45
C LYS A 138 -7.76 -14.67 -14.63
N PRO A 139 -8.82 -14.15 -15.29
CA PRO A 139 -9.89 -13.41 -14.62
C PRO A 139 -10.59 -14.17 -13.48
N ILE A 140 -10.94 -15.43 -13.67
CA ILE A 140 -11.59 -16.26 -12.61
C ILE A 140 -10.66 -16.39 -11.39
N ARG A 141 -9.36 -16.61 -11.63
CA ARG A 141 -8.39 -16.71 -10.53
C ARG A 141 -8.25 -15.39 -9.79
N ALA A 142 -8.18 -14.27 -10.52
CA ALA A 142 -8.15 -12.94 -9.93
C ALA A 142 -9.40 -12.66 -9.09
N ALA A 143 -10.58 -13.09 -9.53
CA ALA A 143 -11.82 -12.97 -8.79
C ALA A 143 -11.80 -13.81 -7.49
N ILE A 144 -11.30 -15.05 -7.54
CA ILE A 144 -11.14 -15.91 -6.36
C ILE A 144 -10.16 -15.28 -5.36
N PHE A 145 -9.00 -14.78 -5.84
CA PHE A 145 -8.04 -14.09 -4.98
C PHE A 145 -8.58 -12.79 -4.41
N LEU A 146 -9.46 -12.09 -5.11
CA LEU A 146 -10.14 -10.91 -4.57
C LEU A 146 -11.05 -11.29 -3.40
N VAL A 147 -11.79 -12.43 -3.48
CA VAL A 147 -12.55 -12.96 -2.33
C VAL A 147 -11.60 -13.27 -1.16
N ILE A 148 -10.49 -13.97 -1.44
CA ILE A 148 -9.49 -14.31 -0.43
C ILE A 148 -8.91 -13.03 0.22
N ASN A 149 -8.64 -11.98 -0.58
CA ASN A 149 -8.21 -10.68 -0.06
C ASN A 149 -9.25 -10.12 0.93
N GLY A 150 -10.52 -10.15 0.57
CA GLY A 150 -11.60 -9.72 1.47
C GLY A 150 -11.63 -10.50 2.78
N LEU A 151 -11.43 -11.83 2.73
CA LEU A 151 -11.35 -12.68 3.93
C LEU A 151 -10.11 -12.36 4.78
N ILE A 152 -8.95 -12.07 4.17
CA ILE A 152 -7.73 -11.64 4.87
C ILE A 152 -7.98 -10.32 5.61
N LEU A 153 -8.58 -9.33 4.94
CA LEU A 153 -8.91 -8.04 5.56
C LEU A 153 -9.88 -8.20 6.73
N LEU A 154 -10.90 -9.05 6.57
CA LEU A 154 -11.87 -9.35 7.62
C LEU A 154 -11.21 -10.04 8.81
N ALA A 155 -10.35 -11.02 8.57
CA ALA A 155 -9.60 -11.71 9.62
C ALA A 155 -8.71 -10.74 10.41
N GLY A 156 -7.99 -9.84 9.72
CA GLY A 156 -7.17 -8.80 10.36
C GLY A 156 -8.02 -7.87 11.25
N GLU A 157 -9.19 -7.48 10.78
CA GLU A 157 -10.11 -6.61 11.54
C GLU A 157 -10.69 -7.32 12.77
N LEU A 158 -11.09 -8.59 12.64
CA LEU A 158 -11.60 -9.39 13.75
C LEU A 158 -10.54 -9.62 14.82
N PHE A 159 -9.30 -9.93 14.40
CA PHE A 159 -8.17 -10.06 15.31
C PHE A 159 -7.93 -8.77 16.09
N ARG A 160 -7.91 -7.64 15.40
CA ARG A 160 -7.70 -6.31 16.01
C ARG A 160 -8.79 -5.96 17.03
N ARG A 161 -10.05 -6.27 16.72
CA ARG A 161 -11.17 -6.06 17.66
C ARG A 161 -11.02 -6.87 18.94
N LYS A 162 -10.63 -8.15 18.82
CA LYS A 162 -10.36 -8.99 20.00
C LYS A 162 -9.24 -8.42 20.86
N ALA A 163 -8.13 -8.02 20.24
CA ALA A 163 -6.99 -7.42 20.94
C ALA A 163 -7.36 -6.11 21.66
N SER A 164 -8.20 -5.23 21.06
CA SER A 164 -8.63 -3.99 21.69
C SER A 164 -9.56 -4.24 22.88
N VAL A 165 -10.50 -5.19 22.76
CA VAL A 165 -11.39 -5.56 23.89
C VAL A 165 -10.59 -6.11 25.06
N GLN A 166 -9.57 -6.94 24.81
CA GLN A 166 -8.70 -7.46 25.87
C GLN A 166 -7.89 -6.34 26.55
N ALA A 167 -7.33 -5.41 25.75
CA ALA A 167 -6.61 -4.26 26.30
C ALA A 167 -7.53 -3.34 27.12
N ASP A 168 -8.75 -3.08 26.66
CA ASP A 168 -9.73 -2.27 27.39
C ASP A 168 -10.17 -2.94 28.70
N GLN A 169 -10.32 -4.28 28.71
CA GLN A 169 -10.60 -5.04 29.92
C GLN A 169 -9.45 -5.00 30.92
N GLN A 170 -8.20 -5.10 30.47
CA GLN A 170 -7.03 -4.97 31.33
C GLN A 170 -6.93 -3.58 31.93
N ILE A 171 -7.12 -2.52 31.11
CA ILE A 171 -7.12 -1.13 31.59
C ILE A 171 -8.28 -0.87 32.57
N ALA A 172 -9.46 -1.44 32.34
CA ALA A 172 -10.59 -1.34 33.25
C ALA A 172 -10.27 -2.01 34.59
N HIS A 173 -9.67 -3.20 34.56
CA HIS A 173 -9.25 -3.91 35.77
C HIS A 173 -8.14 -3.17 36.51
N GLU A 174 -7.13 -2.62 35.84
CA GLU A 174 -6.11 -1.76 36.45
C GLU A 174 -6.69 -0.47 37.01
N ARG A 175 -7.66 0.15 36.33
CA ARG A 175 -8.36 1.35 36.83
C ARG A 175 -9.21 1.03 38.07
N GLU A 176 -9.82 -0.12 38.13
CA GLU A 176 -10.56 -0.58 39.32
C GLU A 176 -9.62 -0.78 40.52
N LEU A 177 -8.40 -1.27 40.28
CA LEU A 177 -7.34 -1.38 41.29
C LEU A 177 -6.73 -0.03 41.70
N VAL A 178 -6.73 0.99 40.83
CA VAL A 178 -6.16 2.32 41.07
C VAL A 178 -7.21 3.34 41.51
N ALA A 179 -8.51 3.09 41.38
CA ALA A 179 -9.61 4.03 41.65
C ALA A 179 -9.77 4.42 43.14
N VAL A 180 -8.75 4.20 43.98
CA VAL A 180 -8.70 4.65 45.37
C VAL A 180 -8.00 6.02 45.54
N GLY A 181 -7.64 6.70 44.49
CA GLY A 181 -7.09 8.07 44.64
C GLY A 181 -6.73 8.79 43.36
N GLY A 182 -7.40 9.91 43.05
CA GLY A 182 -6.84 10.92 42.20
C GLY A 182 -7.74 11.54 41.11
N GLU A 183 -7.86 12.85 41.17
CA GLU A 183 -8.70 13.77 40.39
C GLU A 183 -8.51 13.75 38.87
N ARG A 184 -9.59 14.10 38.14
CA ARG A 184 -9.64 14.27 36.70
C ARG A 184 -9.22 15.68 36.25
N PRO A 185 -8.40 15.86 35.21
CA PRO A 185 -8.25 17.15 34.57
C PRO A 185 -9.33 17.35 33.50
N THR A 186 -10.10 18.41 33.59
CA THR A 186 -10.99 18.93 32.57
C THR A 186 -10.25 20.01 31.77
N GLY A 187 -10.19 19.87 30.45
CA GLY A 187 -9.62 20.87 29.56
C GLY A 187 -10.35 20.94 28.22
N THR A 188 -11.26 21.90 28.11
CA THR A 188 -11.88 22.31 26.84
C THR A 188 -10.96 23.26 26.10
N ALA A 189 -10.59 22.97 24.86
CA ALA A 189 -9.94 23.91 23.95
C ALA A 189 -10.79 24.18 22.73
N LYS A 190 -10.98 25.49 22.47
CA LYS A 190 -11.84 26.10 21.47
C LYS A 190 -11.26 26.04 20.04
N HIS A 191 -12.20 25.98 19.07
CA HIS A 191 -12.00 26.18 17.63
C HIS A 191 -11.38 27.55 17.30
N ALA A 192 -10.29 27.55 16.58
CA ALA A 192 -9.89 28.42 15.45
C ALA A 192 -8.38 28.22 15.19
N ALA A 193 -8.04 27.11 14.55
CA ALA A 193 -6.70 26.96 14.01
C ALA A 193 -6.82 26.82 12.49
N GLY A 194 -6.39 27.85 11.78
CA GLY A 194 -6.42 27.86 10.31
C GLY A 194 -5.58 26.72 9.70
N HIS A 195 -5.67 26.54 8.39
CA HIS A 195 -5.02 25.48 7.60
C HIS A 195 -3.54 25.21 7.95
N GLN A 196 -2.82 26.18 8.50
CA GLN A 196 -1.42 25.99 8.95
C GLN A 196 -1.32 25.18 10.23
N ALA A 197 -2.22 25.39 11.20
CA ALA A 197 -2.25 24.62 12.44
C ALA A 197 -2.74 23.17 12.20
N GLU A 198 -3.68 22.98 11.28
CA GLU A 198 -4.11 21.64 10.86
C GLU A 198 -2.95 20.84 10.23
N ARG A 199 -2.18 21.48 9.32
CA ARG A 199 -0.98 20.87 8.72
C ARG A 199 0.12 20.57 9.74
N ALA A 200 0.32 21.46 10.73
CA ALA A 200 1.28 21.24 11.80
C ALA A 200 0.86 20.07 12.71
N ALA A 201 -0.43 19.97 13.03
CA ALA A 201 -0.99 18.86 13.78
C ALA A 201 -0.89 17.52 13.01
N GLU A 202 -1.19 17.52 11.72
CA GLU A 202 -1.02 16.32 10.88
C GLU A 202 0.45 15.87 10.83
N TYR A 203 1.39 16.81 10.75
CA TYR A 203 2.81 16.52 10.74
C TYR A 203 3.31 15.97 12.09
N SER A 204 2.85 16.51 13.22
CA SER A 204 3.19 15.99 14.54
C SER A 204 2.69 14.57 14.75
N LEU A 205 1.47 14.26 14.31
CA LEU A 205 0.90 12.90 14.34
C LEU A 205 1.71 11.93 13.46
N ALA A 206 2.21 12.39 12.32
CA ALA A 206 3.06 11.59 11.46
C ALA A 206 4.39 11.23 12.14
N ILE A 207 5.05 12.18 12.81
CA ILE A 207 6.28 11.94 13.58
C ILE A 207 6.03 10.95 14.72
N GLU A 208 4.91 11.08 15.42
CA GLU A 208 4.55 10.18 16.49
C GLU A 208 4.29 8.76 15.99
N SER A 209 3.61 8.61 14.85
CA SER A 209 3.45 7.34 14.16
C SER A 209 4.81 6.74 13.77
N ASP A 210 5.73 7.53 13.22
CA ASP A 210 7.08 7.06 12.86
C ASP A 210 7.89 6.60 14.08
N ARG A 211 7.71 7.22 15.24
CA ARG A 211 8.30 6.72 16.50
C ARG A 211 7.74 5.36 16.89
N ARG A 212 6.41 5.17 16.81
CA ARG A 212 5.79 3.85 17.08
C ARG A 212 6.24 2.79 16.08
N LEU A 213 6.34 3.14 14.79
CA LEU A 213 6.86 2.27 13.74
C LEU A 213 8.33 1.91 13.98
N SER A 214 9.16 2.89 14.33
CA SER A 214 10.58 2.64 14.61
C SER A 214 10.82 1.75 15.84
N ALA A 215 9.86 1.64 16.74
CA ALA A 215 9.92 0.71 17.88
C ALA A 215 9.72 -0.76 17.47
N GLN A 216 9.22 -1.04 16.25
CA GLN A 216 9.08 -2.40 15.75
C GLN A 216 10.43 -3.10 15.60
N GLY A 217 10.44 -4.41 15.87
CA GLY A 217 11.62 -5.23 15.64
C GLY A 217 11.84 -5.55 14.15
N TYR A 218 13.06 -5.81 13.74
CA TYR A 218 13.39 -6.20 12.36
C TYR A 218 12.62 -7.44 11.90
N LEU A 219 12.41 -8.43 12.78
CA LEU A 219 11.59 -9.61 12.46
C LEU A 219 10.15 -9.21 12.09
N SER A 220 9.56 -8.24 12.80
CA SER A 220 8.23 -7.73 12.45
C SER A 220 8.23 -7.09 11.06
N ALA A 221 9.25 -6.28 10.74
CA ALA A 221 9.38 -5.66 9.43
C ALA A 221 9.55 -6.71 8.30
N VAL A 222 10.39 -7.74 8.51
CA VAL A 222 10.55 -8.86 7.57
C VAL A 222 9.24 -9.60 7.35
N LEU A 223 8.48 -9.90 8.41
CA LEU A 223 7.20 -10.62 8.29
C LEU A 223 6.15 -9.78 7.55
N ILE A 224 6.07 -8.47 7.82
CA ILE A 224 5.19 -7.54 7.07
C ILE A 224 5.63 -7.48 5.61
N GLY A 225 6.93 -7.38 5.35
CA GLY A 225 7.50 -7.40 4.00
C GLY A 225 7.22 -8.70 3.25
N THR A 226 7.37 -9.85 3.92
CA THR A 226 7.08 -11.17 3.36
C THR A 226 5.60 -11.35 3.01
N ALA A 227 4.69 -10.79 3.80
CA ALA A 227 3.26 -10.83 3.48
C ALA A 227 2.95 -10.16 2.12
N GLN A 228 3.73 -9.17 1.69
CA GLN A 228 3.56 -8.52 0.39
C GLN A 228 3.78 -9.46 -0.80
N ILE A 229 4.46 -10.61 -0.62
CA ILE A 229 4.63 -11.62 -1.66
C ILE A 229 3.28 -12.15 -2.16
N LEU A 230 2.28 -12.23 -1.27
CA LEU A 230 0.93 -12.63 -1.64
C LEU A 230 0.29 -11.70 -2.69
N ALA A 231 0.74 -10.45 -2.77
CA ALA A 231 0.22 -9.49 -3.74
C ALA A 231 0.73 -9.72 -5.18
N LEU A 232 1.66 -10.64 -5.40
CA LEU A 232 2.00 -11.13 -6.74
C LEU A 232 0.84 -11.93 -7.35
N LEU A 233 -0.11 -12.39 -6.54
CA LEU A 233 -1.35 -13.02 -6.97
C LEU A 233 -2.36 -11.91 -7.33
N ALA A 234 -2.75 -11.83 -8.61
CA ALA A 234 -3.75 -10.86 -9.06
C ALA A 234 -5.05 -11.06 -8.27
N GLY A 235 -5.52 -10.03 -7.59
CA GLY A 235 -6.67 -10.06 -6.67
C GLY A 235 -6.30 -9.87 -5.20
N ILE A 236 -5.04 -10.10 -4.80
CA ILE A 236 -4.56 -9.76 -3.45
C ILE A 236 -3.98 -8.33 -3.45
N SER A 237 -4.37 -7.55 -2.46
CA SER A 237 -3.86 -6.18 -2.27
C SER A 237 -2.56 -6.18 -1.46
N ARG A 238 -1.51 -5.59 -2.01
CA ARG A 238 -0.22 -5.43 -1.33
C ARG A 238 -0.36 -4.62 -0.05
N ASP A 239 -1.02 -3.48 -0.11
CA ASP A 239 -1.22 -2.62 1.04
C ASP A 239 -2.16 -3.30 2.06
N GLY A 240 -3.18 -4.04 1.57
CA GLY A 240 -4.08 -4.83 2.41
C GLY A 240 -3.35 -5.88 3.25
N VAL A 241 -2.53 -6.72 2.62
CA VAL A 241 -1.79 -7.77 3.34
C VAL A 241 -0.69 -7.20 4.24
N ALA A 242 -0.02 -6.10 3.84
CA ALA A 242 0.95 -5.41 4.68
C ALA A 242 0.28 -4.80 5.93
N MET A 243 -0.89 -4.17 5.77
CA MET A 243 -1.68 -3.65 6.89
C MET A 243 -2.11 -4.76 7.84
N VAL A 244 -2.67 -5.86 7.33
CA VAL A 244 -3.10 -6.99 8.16
C VAL A 244 -1.93 -7.61 8.90
N ALA A 245 -0.80 -7.85 8.23
CA ALA A 245 0.42 -8.33 8.87
C ALA A 245 0.93 -7.36 9.95
N GLY A 246 0.89 -6.05 9.69
CA GLY A 246 1.23 -5.02 10.65
C GLY A 246 0.32 -5.06 11.89
N MET A 247 -0.99 -5.19 11.70
CA MET A 247 -1.94 -5.33 12.81
C MET A 247 -1.71 -6.60 13.64
N PHE A 248 -1.36 -7.73 13.01
CA PHE A 248 -0.95 -8.94 13.73
C PHE A 248 0.35 -8.76 14.51
N ARG A 249 1.20 -7.80 14.12
CA ARG A 249 2.40 -7.40 14.86
C ARG A 249 2.17 -6.28 15.87
N GLY A 250 0.90 -5.97 16.18
CA GLY A 250 0.51 -5.00 17.21
C GLY A 250 0.41 -3.55 16.73
N LEU A 251 0.58 -3.26 15.45
CA LEU A 251 0.37 -1.91 14.93
C LEU A 251 -1.10 -1.50 14.97
N SER A 252 -1.34 -0.21 15.19
CA SER A 252 -2.67 0.38 14.99
C SER A 252 -3.05 0.32 13.49
N ARG A 253 -4.34 0.51 13.13
CA ARG A 253 -4.74 0.61 11.73
C ARG A 253 -4.05 1.76 11.01
N GLU A 254 -3.92 2.91 11.69
CA GLU A 254 -3.24 4.09 11.18
C GLU A 254 -1.75 3.81 10.91
N ASP A 255 -1.04 3.25 11.90
CA ASP A 255 0.38 2.94 11.77
C ASP A 255 0.63 1.85 10.72
N ALA A 256 -0.22 0.82 10.66
CA ALA A 256 -0.14 -0.24 9.66
C ALA A 256 -0.36 0.28 8.24
N ALA A 257 -1.35 1.17 8.03
CA ALA A 257 -1.59 1.83 6.75
C ALA A 257 -0.41 2.72 6.35
N ARG A 258 0.09 3.54 7.28
CA ARG A 258 1.24 4.40 7.03
C ARG A 258 2.48 3.59 6.65
N PHE A 259 2.76 2.52 7.36
CA PHE A 259 3.90 1.65 7.05
C PHE A 259 3.72 0.96 5.69
N ALA A 260 2.51 0.47 5.36
CA ALA A 260 2.21 -0.10 4.05
C ALA A 260 2.45 0.90 2.91
N PHE A 261 2.00 2.15 3.04
CA PHE A 261 2.22 3.19 2.02
C PHE A 261 3.70 3.58 1.88
N LEU A 262 4.45 3.63 2.99
CA LEU A 262 5.89 3.85 2.93
C LEU A 262 6.62 2.67 2.26
N LEU A 263 6.21 1.42 2.53
CA LEU A 263 6.77 0.24 1.85
C LEU A 263 6.39 0.17 0.37
N ALA A 264 5.19 0.64 0.01
CA ALA A 264 4.72 0.68 -1.37
C ALA A 264 5.65 1.48 -2.29
N THR A 265 6.13 2.63 -1.81
CA THR A 265 6.92 3.56 -2.60
C THR A 265 8.19 2.94 -3.19
N PRO A 266 9.14 2.37 -2.40
CA PRO A 266 10.35 1.78 -2.96
C PRO A 266 10.07 0.53 -3.81
N VAL A 267 9.07 -0.28 -3.46
CA VAL A 267 8.70 -1.48 -4.23
C VAL A 267 8.19 -1.10 -5.62
N ILE A 268 7.28 -0.13 -5.71
CA ILE A 268 6.73 0.32 -6.99
C ILE A 268 7.79 1.03 -7.82
N LEU A 269 8.61 1.89 -7.19
CA LEU A 269 9.70 2.59 -7.90
C LEU A 269 10.70 1.60 -8.48
N ALA A 270 11.12 0.59 -7.71
CA ALA A 270 12.02 -0.44 -8.20
C ALA A 270 11.44 -1.19 -9.42
N ALA A 271 10.18 -1.62 -9.33
CA ALA A 271 9.48 -2.25 -10.44
C ALA A 271 9.37 -1.31 -11.66
N GLY A 272 9.08 -0.02 -11.42
CA GLY A 272 8.99 1.01 -12.47
C GLY A 272 10.31 1.23 -13.18
N VAL A 273 11.40 1.42 -12.45
CA VAL A 273 12.75 1.63 -13.03
C VAL A 273 13.16 0.47 -13.93
N LEU A 274 12.81 -0.76 -13.55
CA LEU A 274 13.12 -1.96 -14.32
C LEU A 274 12.30 -2.06 -15.61
N LYS A 275 11.08 -1.52 -15.64
CA LYS A 275 10.12 -1.69 -16.74
C LYS A 275 9.90 -0.45 -17.60
N VAL A 276 10.26 0.76 -17.13
CA VAL A 276 10.15 2.00 -17.93
C VAL A 276 10.91 1.91 -19.24
N PRO A 277 12.09 1.26 -19.36
CA PRO A 277 12.74 1.06 -20.65
C PRO A 277 11.86 0.36 -21.70
N ASP A 278 10.99 -0.57 -21.29
CA ASP A 278 10.05 -1.26 -22.19
C ASP A 278 9.06 -0.26 -22.81
N LEU A 279 8.63 0.77 -22.04
CA LEU A 279 7.77 1.85 -22.55
C LEU A 279 8.48 2.80 -23.54
N MET A 280 9.77 2.98 -23.36
CA MET A 280 10.57 3.81 -24.27
C MET A 280 10.91 3.09 -25.57
N GLY A 281 10.80 1.75 -25.58
CA GLY A 281 11.04 0.86 -26.69
C GLY A 281 9.82 0.66 -27.61
N PRO A 282 9.83 -0.39 -28.46
CA PRO A 282 8.77 -0.69 -29.41
C PRO A 282 7.37 -0.86 -28.79
N LEU A 283 7.27 -1.35 -27.56
CA LEU A 283 6.00 -1.57 -26.86
C LEU A 283 5.26 -0.26 -26.55
N GLY A 284 5.97 0.85 -26.38
CA GLY A 284 5.38 2.17 -26.16
C GLY A 284 5.02 2.91 -27.45
N ASN A 285 5.40 2.40 -28.63
CA ASN A 285 5.12 3.08 -29.88
C ASN A 285 3.61 3.09 -30.18
N GLY A 286 3.10 4.30 -30.48
CA GLY A 286 1.69 4.53 -30.78
C GLY A 286 0.75 4.66 -29.58
N ILE A 287 1.24 4.42 -28.33
CA ILE A 287 0.41 4.54 -27.11
C ILE A 287 0.94 5.58 -26.11
N ARG A 288 1.98 6.35 -26.43
CA ARG A 288 2.60 7.32 -25.49
C ARG A 288 1.63 8.37 -24.98
N GLY A 289 0.71 8.85 -25.83
CA GLY A 289 -0.34 9.79 -25.45
C GLY A 289 -1.31 9.19 -24.44
N GLN A 290 -1.73 7.95 -24.66
CA GLN A 290 -2.60 7.20 -23.77
C GLN A 290 -1.90 6.91 -22.42
N VAL A 291 -0.61 6.55 -22.45
CA VAL A 291 0.21 6.37 -21.24
C VAL A 291 0.26 7.66 -20.44
N LEU A 292 0.47 8.81 -21.07
CA LEU A 292 0.51 10.09 -20.39
C LEU A 292 -0.84 10.42 -19.73
N VAL A 293 -1.94 10.32 -20.48
CA VAL A 293 -3.31 10.58 -19.95
C VAL A 293 -3.63 9.67 -18.79
N GLY A 294 -3.41 8.35 -18.95
CA GLY A 294 -3.65 7.39 -17.87
C GLY A 294 -2.77 7.64 -16.66
N SER A 295 -1.48 7.94 -16.84
CA SER A 295 -0.55 8.23 -15.75
C SER A 295 -0.95 9.49 -14.96
N VAL A 296 -1.38 10.55 -15.63
CA VAL A 296 -1.88 11.77 -14.95
C VAL A 296 -3.10 11.43 -14.10
N LEU A 297 -4.09 10.73 -14.66
CA LEU A 297 -5.30 10.33 -13.94
C LEU A 297 -5.00 9.37 -12.79
N SER A 298 -4.06 8.43 -13.01
CA SER A 298 -3.61 7.50 -11.96
C SER A 298 -2.89 8.23 -10.82
N GLY A 299 -1.99 9.16 -11.14
CA GLY A 299 -1.29 9.97 -10.14
C GLY A 299 -2.24 10.85 -9.32
N VAL A 300 -3.19 11.53 -9.97
CA VAL A 300 -4.22 12.34 -9.29
C VAL A 300 -5.11 11.46 -8.42
N GLY A 301 -5.60 10.33 -8.96
CA GLY A 301 -6.40 9.36 -8.22
C GLY A 301 -5.66 8.82 -7.00
N ALA A 302 -4.39 8.46 -7.13
CA ALA A 302 -3.55 7.98 -6.04
C ALA A 302 -3.31 9.05 -4.97
N TYR A 303 -3.04 10.30 -5.37
CA TYR A 303 -2.86 11.39 -4.41
C TYR A 303 -4.12 11.66 -3.58
N LEU A 304 -5.29 11.68 -4.22
CA LEU A 304 -6.56 11.82 -3.52
C LEU A 304 -6.86 10.62 -2.63
N SER A 305 -6.54 9.41 -3.11
CA SER A 305 -6.72 8.16 -2.37
C SER A 305 -5.86 8.12 -1.09
N VAL A 306 -4.56 8.42 -1.17
CA VAL A 306 -3.71 8.41 0.03
C VAL A 306 -4.15 9.47 1.03
N ARG A 307 -4.49 10.66 0.57
CA ARG A 307 -5.01 11.74 1.42
C ARG A 307 -6.28 11.32 2.16
N PHE A 308 -7.18 10.63 1.48
CA PHE A 308 -8.39 10.09 2.08
C PHE A 308 -8.07 8.96 3.07
N LEU A 309 -7.27 7.97 2.66
CA LEU A 309 -7.03 6.76 3.44
C LEU A 309 -6.25 7.02 4.73
N VAL A 310 -5.28 7.93 4.70
CA VAL A 310 -4.54 8.33 5.92
C VAL A 310 -5.49 8.91 6.98
N LYS A 311 -6.46 9.71 6.58
CA LYS A 311 -7.51 10.22 7.51
C LYS A 311 -8.50 9.11 7.89
N TYR A 312 -8.89 8.28 6.95
CA TYR A 312 -9.87 7.21 7.14
C TYR A 312 -9.42 6.20 8.21
N PHE A 313 -8.20 5.70 8.14
CA PHE A 313 -7.70 4.66 9.03
C PHE A 313 -7.38 5.13 10.46
N ARG A 314 -7.46 6.43 10.73
CA ARG A 314 -7.42 6.94 12.11
C ARG A 314 -8.60 6.46 12.96
N THR A 315 -9.78 6.38 12.36
CA THR A 315 -11.03 6.10 13.07
C THR A 315 -11.86 4.97 12.49
N ARG A 316 -11.59 4.56 11.26
CA ARG A 316 -12.40 3.60 10.51
C ARG A 316 -11.70 2.25 10.33
N THR A 317 -12.48 1.27 9.94
CA THR A 317 -12.08 -0.15 9.86
C THR A 317 -11.82 -0.60 8.42
N LEU A 318 -11.17 -1.77 8.26
CA LEU A 318 -10.99 -2.43 6.96
C LEU A 318 -12.27 -3.11 6.45
N THR A 319 -13.31 -3.23 7.29
CA THR A 319 -14.54 -3.98 6.99
C THR A 319 -15.23 -3.59 5.66
N PRO A 320 -15.40 -2.29 5.31
CA PRO A 320 -16.03 -1.92 4.04
C PRO A 320 -15.26 -2.44 2.82
N PHE A 321 -13.93 -2.42 2.87
CA PHE A 321 -13.07 -2.94 1.80
C PHE A 321 -13.13 -4.46 1.73
N ALA A 322 -13.20 -5.15 2.87
CA ALA A 322 -13.39 -6.59 2.94
C ALA A 322 -14.70 -7.02 2.30
N ILE A 323 -15.81 -6.36 2.64
CA ILE A 323 -17.13 -6.62 2.05
C ILE A 323 -17.10 -6.36 0.54
N TYR A 324 -16.52 -5.24 0.10
CA TYR A 324 -16.36 -4.94 -1.31
C TYR A 324 -15.65 -6.06 -2.07
N CYS A 325 -14.48 -6.49 -1.57
CA CYS A 325 -13.70 -7.56 -2.20
C CYS A 325 -14.47 -8.87 -2.30
N ILE A 326 -15.21 -9.25 -1.25
CA ILE A 326 -16.01 -10.49 -1.23
C ILE A 326 -17.16 -10.38 -2.24
N VAL A 327 -17.92 -9.29 -2.22
CA VAL A 327 -19.09 -9.11 -3.09
C VAL A 327 -18.67 -9.03 -4.56
N VAL A 328 -17.68 -8.19 -4.89
CA VAL A 328 -17.19 -8.02 -6.27
C VAL A 328 -16.51 -9.30 -6.75
N GLY A 329 -15.69 -9.93 -5.88
CA GLY A 329 -15.02 -11.19 -6.21
C GLY A 329 -16.01 -12.33 -6.50
N LEU A 330 -16.98 -12.57 -5.61
CA LEU A 330 -18.02 -13.60 -5.81
C LEU A 330 -18.89 -13.30 -7.03
N GLY A 331 -19.35 -12.06 -7.21
CA GLY A 331 -20.09 -11.63 -8.39
C GLY A 331 -19.32 -11.87 -9.68
N SER A 332 -18.01 -11.59 -9.68
CA SER A 332 -17.15 -11.86 -10.84
C SER A 332 -16.95 -13.35 -11.10
N VAL A 333 -16.81 -14.18 -10.06
CA VAL A 333 -16.72 -15.66 -10.22
C VAL A 333 -17.99 -16.21 -10.84
N ILE A 334 -19.16 -15.77 -10.33
CA ILE A 334 -20.46 -16.23 -10.83
C ILE A 334 -20.62 -15.78 -12.30
N TYR A 335 -20.39 -14.51 -12.59
CA TYR A 335 -20.58 -13.99 -13.95
C TYR A 335 -19.65 -14.66 -14.97
N LEU A 336 -18.36 -14.76 -14.65
CA LEU A 336 -17.34 -15.33 -15.55
C LEU A 336 -17.40 -16.87 -15.65
N GLY A 337 -17.95 -17.54 -14.63
CA GLY A 337 -18.02 -19.01 -14.60
C GLY A 337 -19.29 -19.59 -15.16
N PHE A 338 -20.43 -18.88 -15.12
CA PHE A 338 -21.75 -19.40 -15.47
C PHE A 338 -22.46 -18.59 -16.56
N VAL A 339 -22.09 -17.32 -16.79
CA VAL A 339 -22.77 -16.44 -17.76
C VAL A 339 -21.94 -16.26 -19.03
N LYS A 340 -20.64 -16.34 -18.94
CA LYS A 340 -19.67 -16.15 -20.02
C LYS A 340 -18.82 -17.39 -20.24
#